data_009ecdc4c79ed3a5b0852fe5b9e75698
#
_entry.id   009ecdc4c79ed3a5b0852fe5b9e75698
#
_cell.length_a   1.000
_cell.length_b   1.000
_cell.length_c   1.000
_cell.angle_alpha   90.00
_cell.angle_beta   90.00
_cell.angle_gamma   90.00
#
_symmetry.space_group_name_H-M   'P 1'
#
loop_
_entity.id
_entity.type
_entity.pdbx_description
1 polymer ?
#
loop_
_entity_poly.entity_id
_entity_poly.type
_entity_poly.pdbx_seq_one_letter_code
_entity_poly.pdbx_strand_id
1 'polypeptide(L)'
;NWGGITMHDVINNRFAKKAIEKGADGLIPVAAGAGGHAGTQSPFALMREIREWFDGLVALSGSSAHGSSVLAAQAMGADFGYAGSAFIATEEANADQGYKNGIVEGSAEGIVYSNLFTGVHGNYLRSSIENAGMDPDNLPTSDPSKMNFGSGGNTKAKAWKDIWGSGQGIGAV
;
A
#
# COMPACT_ATOMS: atom_id res chain seq x y z
N ASN A 1 22.25 1.78 18.36
CA ASN A 1 22.28 0.38 17.89
C ASN A 1 21.55 -0.50 18.90
N TRP A 2 20.38 -0.96 18.56
CA TRP A 2 19.48 -1.79 19.37
C TRP A 2 19.41 -3.25 18.85
N GLY A 3 20.18 -3.58 17.78
CA GLY A 3 20.34 -4.93 17.26
C GLY A 3 19.16 -5.45 16.42
N GLY A 4 18.22 -4.58 16.07
CA GLY A 4 17.09 -4.95 15.22
C GLY A 4 17.42 -4.91 13.72
N ILE A 5 16.60 -5.58 12.92
CA ILE A 5 16.64 -5.56 11.45
C ILE A 5 15.75 -4.41 10.96
N THR A 6 16.27 -3.60 10.04
CA THR A 6 15.55 -2.51 9.41
C THR A 6 15.13 -2.91 8.00
N MET A 7 13.84 -3.01 7.74
CA MET A 7 13.29 -3.17 6.39
C MET A 7 12.71 -1.84 5.90
N HIS A 8 12.90 -1.52 4.62
CA HIS A 8 12.47 -0.25 4.05
C HIS A 8 11.45 -0.44 2.91
N ASP A 9 10.34 0.31 2.99
CA ASP A 9 9.32 0.37 1.94
C ASP A 9 9.89 1.04 0.68
N VAL A 10 9.73 0.40 -0.47
CA VAL A 10 10.23 0.90 -1.74
C VAL A 10 9.22 0.63 -2.86
N ILE A 11 9.04 1.59 -3.77
CA ILE A 11 8.07 1.50 -4.86
C ILE A 11 8.71 1.22 -6.23
N ASN A 12 10.02 1.25 -6.30
CA ASN A 12 10.79 0.97 -7.53
C ASN A 12 12.25 0.64 -7.21
N ASN A 13 12.96 0.17 -8.22
CA ASN A 13 14.34 -0.28 -8.10
C ASN A 13 15.33 0.85 -7.70
N ARG A 14 15.08 2.10 -8.13
CA ARG A 14 15.91 3.25 -7.74
C ARG A 14 15.84 3.51 -6.23
N PHE A 15 14.65 3.47 -5.65
CA PHE A 15 14.49 3.63 -4.20
C PHE A 15 14.99 2.42 -3.42
N ALA A 16 14.86 1.21 -3.98
CA ALA A 16 15.43 0.00 -3.40
C ALA A 16 16.95 0.11 -3.22
N LYS A 17 17.67 0.47 -4.29
CA LYS A 17 19.12 0.70 -4.23
C LYS A 17 19.50 1.76 -3.22
N LYS A 18 18.78 2.90 -3.22
CA LYS A 18 19.02 3.97 -2.25
C LYS A 18 18.79 3.55 -0.81
N ALA A 19 17.79 2.71 -0.53
CA ALA A 19 17.50 2.21 0.81
C ALA A 19 18.67 1.36 1.34
N ILE A 20 19.19 0.44 0.52
CA ILE A 20 20.35 -0.39 0.87
C ILE A 20 21.61 0.45 1.06
N GLU A 21 21.88 1.42 0.18
CA GLU A 21 22.99 2.38 0.33
C GLU A 21 22.92 3.16 1.68
N LYS A 22 21.71 3.38 2.20
CA LYS A 22 21.47 4.06 3.49
C LYS A 22 21.48 3.13 4.69
N GLY A 23 21.73 1.83 4.50
CA GLY A 23 21.91 0.86 5.56
C GLY A 23 20.65 0.11 5.96
N ALA A 24 19.63 0.02 5.09
CA ALA A 24 18.54 -0.91 5.30
C ALA A 24 19.04 -2.36 5.14
N ASP A 25 18.60 -3.25 6.03
CA ASP A 25 18.95 -4.67 6.03
C ASP A 25 18.08 -5.47 5.05
N GLY A 26 16.89 -4.97 4.75
CA GLY A 26 15.94 -5.62 3.86
C GLY A 26 14.99 -4.64 3.18
N LEU A 27 14.21 -5.15 2.24
CA LEU A 27 13.31 -4.36 1.42
C LEU A 27 11.86 -4.85 1.55
N ILE A 28 10.93 -3.89 1.53
CA ILE A 28 9.50 -4.16 1.33
C ILE A 28 9.10 -3.52 -0.01
N PRO A 29 9.16 -4.29 -1.13
CA PRO A 29 8.65 -3.80 -2.41
C PRO A 29 7.15 -3.58 -2.32
N VAL A 30 6.73 -2.30 -2.35
CA VAL A 30 5.32 -1.89 -2.33
C VAL A 30 4.85 -1.72 -3.76
N ALA A 31 4.45 -2.84 -4.35
CA ALA A 31 4.07 -2.95 -5.75
C ALA A 31 2.64 -2.45 -6.02
N ALA A 32 2.23 -2.48 -7.28
CA ALA A 32 0.87 -2.15 -7.67
C ALA A 32 -0.15 -2.97 -6.89
N GLY A 33 -1.23 -2.33 -6.46
CA GLY A 33 -2.30 -2.94 -5.70
C GLY A 33 -2.05 -3.08 -4.19
N ALA A 34 -0.94 -2.56 -3.65
CA ALA A 34 -0.78 -2.43 -2.20
C ALA A 34 -1.71 -1.34 -1.65
N GLY A 35 -2.28 -1.56 -0.46
CA GLY A 35 -3.15 -0.58 0.20
C GLY A 35 -2.39 0.62 0.74
N GLY A 36 -3.01 1.81 0.73
CA GLY A 36 -2.34 3.05 1.05
C GLY A 36 -1.32 3.46 -0.01
N HIS A 37 -0.25 4.14 0.37
CA HIS A 37 0.79 4.57 -0.58
C HIS A 37 1.40 3.37 -1.30
N ALA A 38 1.42 3.40 -2.64
CA ALA A 38 1.88 2.29 -3.46
C ALA A 38 2.51 2.76 -4.78
N GLY A 39 3.39 1.92 -5.32
CA GLY A 39 3.91 2.07 -6.67
C GLY A 39 2.93 1.56 -7.73
N THR A 40 3.36 1.69 -8.98
CA THR A 40 2.60 1.25 -10.17
C THR A 40 3.22 0.04 -10.84
N GLN A 41 4.41 -0.40 -10.41
CA GLN A 41 5.04 -1.57 -10.98
C GLN A 41 4.34 -2.84 -10.52
N SER A 42 4.14 -3.76 -11.48
CA SER A 42 3.67 -5.11 -11.17
C SER A 42 4.59 -5.78 -10.14
N PRO A 43 4.05 -6.53 -9.16
CA PRO A 43 4.89 -7.29 -8.22
C PRO A 43 5.85 -8.26 -8.93
N PHE A 44 5.42 -8.86 -10.04
CA PHE A 44 6.28 -9.74 -10.85
C PHE A 44 7.50 -9.01 -11.42
N ALA A 45 7.29 -7.80 -11.98
CA ALA A 45 8.37 -7.02 -12.56
C ALA A 45 9.32 -6.48 -11.48
N LEU A 46 8.76 -5.88 -10.43
CA LEU A 46 9.55 -5.25 -9.37
C LEU A 46 10.42 -6.26 -8.61
N MET A 47 9.84 -7.44 -8.27
CA MET A 47 10.60 -8.51 -7.63
C MET A 47 11.75 -9.02 -8.49
N ARG A 48 11.48 -9.23 -9.79
CA ARG A 48 12.53 -9.70 -10.73
C ARG A 48 13.68 -8.70 -10.80
N GLU A 49 13.38 -7.40 -10.96
CA GLU A 49 14.39 -6.35 -11.00
C GLU A 49 15.22 -6.25 -9.72
N ILE A 50 14.59 -6.40 -8.55
CA ILE A 50 15.28 -6.35 -7.26
C ILE A 50 16.21 -7.56 -7.10
N ARG A 51 15.74 -8.76 -7.42
CA ARG A 51 16.53 -10.01 -7.28
C ARG A 51 17.70 -10.13 -8.26
N GLU A 52 17.77 -9.29 -9.28
CA GLU A 52 18.99 -9.21 -10.14
C GLU A 52 20.25 -8.71 -9.41
N TRP A 53 20.07 -8.00 -8.28
CA TRP A 53 21.19 -7.36 -7.58
C TRP A 53 21.14 -7.46 -6.06
N PHE A 54 20.03 -7.93 -5.47
CA PHE A 54 19.85 -7.97 -4.03
C PHE A 54 19.40 -9.34 -3.57
N ASP A 55 20.25 -10.00 -2.75
CA ASP A 55 20.02 -11.34 -2.18
C ASP A 55 19.57 -11.30 -0.71
N GLY A 56 19.41 -10.10 -0.12
CA GLY A 56 18.98 -9.91 1.25
C GLY A 56 17.47 -10.13 1.45
N LEU A 57 16.98 -9.85 2.65
CA LEU A 57 15.58 -10.06 3.03
C LEU A 57 14.60 -9.22 2.22
N VAL A 58 13.57 -9.85 1.67
CA VAL A 58 12.50 -9.17 0.93
C VAL A 58 11.12 -9.65 1.39
N ALA A 59 10.26 -8.69 1.75
CA ALA A 59 8.85 -8.91 2.03
C ALA A 59 7.98 -8.25 0.94
N LEU A 60 7.42 -9.04 0.02
CA LEU A 60 6.65 -8.50 -1.10
C LEU A 60 5.27 -8.03 -0.65
N SER A 61 4.96 -6.76 -0.90
CA SER A 61 3.66 -6.12 -0.71
C SER A 61 3.02 -5.78 -2.06
N GLY A 62 1.72 -6.03 -2.17
CA GLY A 62 0.91 -5.71 -3.35
C GLY A 62 -0.09 -6.81 -3.65
N SER A 63 -1.39 -6.50 -3.51
CA SER A 63 -2.51 -7.42 -3.77
C SER A 63 -2.46 -8.76 -3.02
N SER A 64 -1.75 -8.82 -1.88
CA SER A 64 -1.58 -10.04 -1.08
C SER A 64 -2.62 -10.09 0.05
N ALA A 65 -3.55 -11.02 -0.02
CA ALA A 65 -4.56 -11.23 1.02
C ALA A 65 -4.87 -12.72 1.26
N HIS A 66 -4.37 -13.61 0.42
CA HIS A 66 -4.64 -15.04 0.47
C HIS A 66 -3.34 -15.87 0.45
N GLY A 67 -3.37 -17.09 0.99
CA GLY A 67 -2.19 -17.97 1.03
C GLY A 67 -1.56 -18.23 -0.32
N SER A 68 -2.36 -18.28 -1.39
CA SER A 68 -1.84 -18.43 -2.77
C SER A 68 -1.00 -17.23 -3.22
N SER A 69 -1.32 -16.01 -2.81
CA SER A 69 -0.51 -14.83 -3.12
C SER A 69 0.82 -14.83 -2.34
N VAL A 70 0.82 -15.36 -1.11
CA VAL A 70 2.05 -15.57 -0.34
C VAL A 70 2.94 -16.61 -1.01
N LEU A 71 2.36 -17.72 -1.47
CA LEU A 71 3.09 -18.75 -2.22
C LEU A 71 3.67 -18.20 -3.54
N ALA A 72 2.89 -17.36 -4.25
CA ALA A 72 3.38 -16.69 -5.45
C ALA A 72 4.54 -15.74 -5.15
N ALA A 73 4.48 -14.98 -4.05
CA ALA A 73 5.58 -14.13 -3.61
C ALA A 73 6.87 -14.94 -3.36
N GLN A 74 6.76 -16.09 -2.68
CA GLN A 74 7.87 -17.00 -2.47
C GLN A 74 8.42 -17.57 -3.78
N ALA A 75 7.54 -17.97 -4.70
CA ALA A 75 7.95 -18.48 -6.03
C ALA A 75 8.69 -17.41 -6.86
N MET A 76 8.40 -16.12 -6.64
CA MET A 76 9.13 -14.99 -7.23
C MET A 76 10.43 -14.63 -6.50
N GLY A 77 10.75 -15.34 -5.41
CA GLY A 77 11.98 -15.15 -4.65
C GLY A 77 11.85 -14.20 -3.44
N ALA A 78 10.64 -13.83 -3.01
CA ALA A 78 10.45 -13.12 -1.76
C ALA A 78 10.59 -14.08 -0.57
N ASP A 79 11.16 -13.61 0.54
CA ASP A 79 11.26 -14.38 1.79
C ASP A 79 9.93 -14.37 2.54
N PHE A 80 9.16 -13.27 2.39
CA PHE A 80 7.87 -13.06 3.05
C PHE A 80 6.84 -12.44 2.12
N GLY A 81 5.55 -12.76 2.33
CA GLY A 81 4.42 -11.99 1.83
C GLY A 81 4.01 -10.95 2.87
N TYR A 82 3.77 -9.71 2.44
CA TYR A 82 3.29 -8.62 3.29
C TYR A 82 1.81 -8.35 2.99
N ALA A 83 0.94 -8.62 3.94
CA ALA A 83 -0.50 -8.44 3.83
C ALA A 83 -1.00 -7.49 4.93
N GLY A 84 -1.86 -6.54 4.56
CA GLY A 84 -2.46 -5.58 5.49
C GLY A 84 -3.98 -5.63 5.46
N SER A 85 -4.60 -5.50 4.30
CA SER A 85 -6.05 -5.33 4.17
C SER A 85 -6.85 -6.48 4.78
N ALA A 86 -6.41 -7.73 4.61
CA ALA A 86 -7.06 -8.90 5.21
C ALA A 86 -7.11 -8.81 6.76
N PHE A 87 -6.05 -8.30 7.39
CA PHE A 87 -5.99 -8.16 8.84
C PHE A 87 -6.84 -7.01 9.37
N ILE A 88 -7.12 -5.98 8.56
CA ILE A 88 -8.05 -4.91 8.94
C ILE A 88 -9.48 -5.46 9.11
N ALA A 89 -9.86 -6.47 8.31
CA ALA A 89 -11.18 -7.10 8.35
C ALA A 89 -11.38 -8.06 9.52
N THR A 90 -10.34 -8.39 10.29
CA THR A 90 -10.43 -9.31 11.43
C THR A 90 -11.19 -8.70 12.61
N GLU A 91 -11.69 -9.56 13.50
CA GLU A 91 -12.39 -9.15 14.74
C GLU A 91 -11.46 -8.36 15.66
N GLU A 92 -10.17 -8.75 15.73
CA GLU A 92 -9.15 -8.16 16.59
C GLU A 92 -8.73 -6.75 16.16
N ALA A 93 -8.92 -6.39 14.87
CA ALA A 93 -8.55 -5.07 14.40
C ALA A 93 -9.46 -3.99 15.00
N ASN A 94 -8.86 -2.95 15.57
CA ASN A 94 -9.56 -1.77 16.03
C ASN A 94 -9.88 -0.81 14.87
N ALA A 95 -10.59 -1.31 13.85
CA ALA A 95 -11.02 -0.56 12.69
C ALA A 95 -12.53 -0.30 12.73
N ASP A 96 -12.96 0.79 12.07
CA ASP A 96 -14.39 1.10 11.91
C ASP A 96 -15.12 -0.05 11.20
N GLN A 97 -16.37 -0.35 11.61
CA GLN A 97 -17.12 -1.45 11.02
C GLN A 97 -17.40 -1.24 9.53
N GLY A 98 -17.61 0.01 9.09
CA GLY A 98 -17.76 0.35 7.69
C GLY A 98 -16.50 0.04 6.88
N TYR A 99 -15.33 0.23 7.48
CA TYR A 99 -14.06 -0.12 6.85
C TYR A 99 -13.92 -1.65 6.69
N LYS A 100 -14.19 -2.41 7.74
CA LYS A 100 -14.19 -3.89 7.70
C LYS A 100 -15.15 -4.41 6.64
N ASN A 101 -16.41 -3.93 6.64
CA ASN A 101 -17.41 -4.31 5.65
C ASN A 101 -16.97 -3.96 4.23
N GLY A 102 -16.41 -2.77 4.01
CA GLY A 102 -15.91 -2.36 2.70
C GLY A 102 -14.79 -3.25 2.17
N ILE A 103 -14.00 -3.87 3.05
CA ILE A 103 -12.98 -4.85 2.67
C ILE A 103 -13.61 -6.21 2.33
N VAL A 104 -14.52 -6.70 3.17
CA VAL A 104 -15.15 -8.02 3.00
C VAL A 104 -16.08 -8.07 1.78
N GLU A 105 -16.85 -7.01 1.56
CA GLU A 105 -17.81 -6.90 0.46
C GLU A 105 -17.18 -6.38 -0.85
N GLY A 106 -15.96 -5.83 -0.76
CA GLY A 106 -15.27 -5.18 -1.85
C GLY A 106 -14.55 -6.13 -2.81
N SER A 107 -14.06 -5.57 -3.89
CA SER A 107 -13.24 -6.27 -4.89
C SER A 107 -12.10 -5.36 -5.39
N ALA A 108 -11.20 -5.91 -6.20
CA ALA A 108 -10.11 -5.14 -6.80
C ALA A 108 -10.60 -3.91 -7.60
N GLU A 109 -11.76 -4.01 -8.24
CA GLU A 109 -12.38 -2.90 -8.98
C GLU A 109 -12.85 -1.76 -8.07
N GLY A 110 -13.14 -2.08 -6.80
CA GLY A 110 -13.49 -1.11 -5.76
C GLY A 110 -12.30 -0.36 -5.18
N ILE A 111 -11.09 -0.49 -5.76
CA ILE A 111 -9.88 0.21 -5.31
C ILE A 111 -9.54 1.34 -6.26
N VAL A 112 -9.46 2.55 -5.72
CA VAL A 112 -9.15 3.79 -6.46
C VAL A 112 -7.72 4.22 -6.17
N TYR A 113 -6.91 4.41 -7.23
CA TYR A 113 -5.54 4.90 -7.12
C TYR A 113 -5.51 6.41 -7.35
N SER A 114 -5.17 7.16 -6.30
CA SER A 114 -5.20 8.63 -6.34
C SER A 114 -4.12 9.24 -5.44
N ASN A 115 -3.66 10.45 -5.80
CA ASN A 115 -2.79 11.26 -4.95
C ASN A 115 -3.53 12.41 -4.24
N LEU A 116 -4.85 12.50 -4.41
CA LEU A 116 -5.63 13.62 -3.89
C LEU A 116 -5.49 13.79 -2.37
N PHE A 117 -5.55 12.68 -1.63
CA PHE A 117 -5.73 12.71 -0.18
C PHE A 117 -4.45 13.06 0.58
N THR A 118 -3.30 12.64 0.06
CA THR A 118 -2.01 12.80 0.75
C THR A 118 -0.97 13.53 -0.09
N GLY A 119 -1.24 13.74 -1.39
CA GLY A 119 -0.29 14.25 -2.37
C GLY A 119 0.68 13.18 -2.90
N VAL A 120 0.65 11.98 -2.33
CA VAL A 120 1.37 10.80 -2.82
C VAL A 120 0.32 9.79 -3.28
N HIS A 121 0.58 9.13 -4.40
CA HIS A 121 -0.34 8.13 -4.93
C HIS A 121 -0.49 6.94 -3.99
N GLY A 122 -1.73 6.53 -3.80
CA GLY A 122 -2.10 5.38 -2.97
C GLY A 122 -3.43 4.77 -3.39
N ASN A 123 -3.71 3.59 -2.88
CA ASN A 123 -4.92 2.82 -3.11
C ASN A 123 -5.90 2.97 -1.96
N TYR A 124 -7.13 3.30 -2.28
CA TYR A 124 -8.20 3.61 -1.33
C TYR A 124 -9.50 2.92 -1.72
N LEU A 125 -10.33 2.58 -0.71
CA LEU A 125 -11.67 2.03 -0.94
C LEU A 125 -12.58 3.07 -1.58
N ARG A 126 -13.19 2.71 -2.72
CA ARG A 126 -14.18 3.51 -3.44
C ARG A 126 -15.33 3.94 -2.53
N SER A 127 -15.87 3.01 -1.74
CA SER A 127 -16.97 3.28 -0.83
C SER A 127 -16.65 4.38 0.20
N SER A 128 -15.42 4.48 0.69
CA SER A 128 -15.03 5.54 1.63
C SER A 128 -14.97 6.92 0.94
N ILE A 129 -14.59 6.95 -0.34
CA ILE A 129 -14.55 8.19 -1.14
C ILE A 129 -15.98 8.67 -1.41
N GLU A 130 -16.87 7.75 -1.81
CA GLU A 130 -18.29 8.03 -2.03
C GLU A 130 -19.00 8.51 -0.75
N ASN A 131 -18.74 7.86 0.40
CA ASN A 131 -19.26 8.25 1.70
C ASN A 131 -18.76 9.63 2.15
N ALA A 132 -17.59 10.05 1.69
CA ALA A 132 -17.08 11.40 1.91
C ALA A 132 -17.67 12.45 0.95
N GLY A 133 -18.61 12.05 0.07
CA GLY A 133 -19.32 12.92 -0.86
C GLY A 133 -18.51 13.29 -2.12
N MET A 134 -17.49 12.50 -2.46
CA MET A 134 -16.68 12.71 -3.66
C MET A 134 -17.00 11.66 -4.73
N ASP A 135 -16.81 12.06 -6.00
CA ASP A 135 -16.91 11.15 -7.14
C ASP A 135 -15.57 10.44 -7.36
N PRO A 136 -15.46 9.12 -7.10
CA PRO A 136 -14.20 8.39 -7.24
C PRO A 136 -13.71 8.27 -8.68
N ASP A 137 -14.59 8.46 -9.66
CA ASP A 137 -14.24 8.41 -11.09
C ASP A 137 -13.79 9.78 -11.64
N ASN A 138 -13.94 10.85 -10.84
CA ASN A 138 -13.61 12.21 -11.24
C ASN A 138 -12.83 12.96 -10.14
N LEU A 139 -11.84 12.31 -9.57
CA LEU A 139 -11.00 12.91 -8.53
C LEU A 139 -9.96 13.87 -9.14
N PRO A 140 -9.83 15.10 -8.61
CA PRO A 140 -8.76 15.98 -9.04
C PRO A 140 -7.39 15.46 -8.61
N THR A 141 -6.37 15.73 -9.43
CA THR A 141 -4.98 15.43 -9.09
C THR A 141 -4.43 16.47 -8.11
N SER A 142 -3.82 16.02 -7.02
CA SER A 142 -3.12 16.93 -6.10
C SER A 142 -1.81 17.43 -6.72
N ASP A 143 -1.53 18.73 -6.57
CA ASP A 143 -0.25 19.32 -6.96
C ASP A 143 0.76 19.19 -5.80
N PRO A 144 1.80 18.36 -5.95
CA PRO A 144 2.79 18.17 -4.89
C PRO A 144 3.53 19.45 -4.48
N SER A 145 3.64 20.43 -5.41
CA SER A 145 4.31 21.71 -5.12
C SER A 145 3.51 22.60 -4.15
N LYS A 146 2.22 22.33 -4.00
CA LYS A 146 1.31 23.03 -3.09
C LYS A 146 1.09 22.32 -1.76
N MET A 147 1.80 21.22 -1.53
CA MET A 147 1.71 20.46 -0.28
C MET A 147 2.30 21.26 0.87
N ASN A 148 1.44 21.66 1.80
CA ASN A 148 1.84 22.34 3.02
C ASN A 148 1.93 21.30 4.15
N PHE A 149 3.14 20.89 4.51
CA PHE A 149 3.42 19.99 5.63
C PHE A 149 3.38 20.70 7.00
N GLY A 150 3.16 22.04 7.01
CA GLY A 150 3.07 22.87 8.19
C GLY A 150 1.64 23.31 8.44
N SER A 151 1.15 23.11 9.64
CA SER A 151 0.03 23.76 10.36
C SER A 151 -1.05 24.47 9.50
N GLY A 152 -1.64 23.82 8.54
CA GLY A 152 -2.68 24.41 7.70
C GLY A 152 -3.94 23.57 7.65
N GLY A 153 -4.93 23.92 8.47
CA GLY A 153 -6.37 23.75 8.21
C GLY A 153 -6.92 22.34 7.98
N ASN A 154 -7.64 21.92 8.91
CA ASN A 154 -8.78 21.01 9.11
C ASN A 154 -9.34 20.10 7.98
N THR A 155 -9.05 20.29 6.71
CA THR A 155 -9.56 19.44 5.63
C THR A 155 -8.67 18.22 5.35
N LYS A 156 -7.35 18.32 5.55
CA LYS A 156 -6.42 17.20 5.30
C LYS A 156 -6.35 16.21 6.46
N ALA A 157 -6.59 16.62 7.70
CA ALA A 157 -6.61 15.72 8.86
C ALA A 157 -7.81 14.74 8.83
N LYS A 158 -8.89 15.11 8.16
CA LYS A 158 -10.05 14.24 7.98
C LYS A 158 -9.82 13.13 6.93
N ALA A 159 -9.00 13.38 5.91
CA ALA A 159 -8.78 12.42 4.84
C ALA A 159 -8.26 11.06 5.34
N TRP A 160 -7.31 11.04 6.28
CA TRP A 160 -6.81 9.78 6.85
C TRP A 160 -7.79 9.06 7.76
N LYS A 161 -8.77 9.78 8.30
CA LYS A 161 -9.80 9.21 9.17
C LYS A 161 -10.97 8.64 8.37
N ASP A 162 -11.34 9.32 7.29
CA ASP A 162 -12.59 9.07 6.58
C ASP A 162 -12.35 8.38 5.21
N ILE A 163 -11.12 8.43 4.67
CA ILE A 163 -10.72 7.78 3.41
C ILE A 163 -9.81 6.61 3.72
N TRP A 164 -10.28 5.42 3.46
CA TRP A 164 -9.66 4.17 3.92
C TRP A 164 -8.75 3.55 2.86
N GLY A 165 -7.48 3.33 3.25
CA GLY A 165 -6.51 2.66 2.39
C GLY A 165 -6.78 1.15 2.31
N SER A 166 -6.82 0.59 1.11
CA SER A 166 -6.97 -0.85 0.92
C SER A 166 -6.30 -1.31 -0.36
N GLY A 167 -5.76 -2.52 -0.35
CA GLY A 167 -5.13 -3.13 -1.51
C GLY A 167 -6.10 -3.91 -2.38
N GLN A 168 -5.70 -4.17 -3.63
CA GLN A 168 -6.51 -4.88 -4.62
C GLN A 168 -6.73 -6.37 -4.30
N GLY A 169 -6.08 -6.91 -3.28
CA GLY A 169 -6.27 -8.29 -2.84
C GLY A 169 -7.58 -8.59 -2.11
N ILE A 170 -8.39 -7.57 -1.80
CA ILE A 170 -9.59 -7.71 -0.95
C ILE A 170 -10.68 -8.61 -1.53
N GLY A 171 -10.75 -8.81 -2.83
CA GLY A 171 -11.74 -9.71 -3.45
C GLY A 171 -11.62 -11.18 -3.04
N ALA A 172 -10.67 -11.54 -2.17
CA ALA A 172 -10.44 -12.89 -1.65
C ALA A 172 -10.42 -12.95 -0.12
N VAL A 173 -10.87 -11.89 0.56
CA VAL A 173 -10.91 -11.77 2.03
C VAL A 173 -12.22 -12.32 2.59
#